data_a4c66e89cf2cc37cb73abcb3583c9c88
#
_entry.id   a4c66e89cf2cc37cb73abcb3583c9c88
#
_cell.length_a   1.000
_cell.length_b   1.000
_cell.length_c   1.000
_cell.angle_alpha   90.00
_cell.angle_beta   90.00
_cell.angle_gamma   90.00
#
_symmetry.space_group_name_H-M   'P 1'
#
loop_
_entity.id
_entity.type
_entity.pdbx_description
1 polymer ?
#
loop_
_entity_poly.entity_id
_entity_poly.type
_entity_poly.pdbx_seq_one_letter_code
_entity_poly.pdbx_strand_id
1 'polypeptide(L)'
;MTRFRQVLAVPGMTPLLGISLLARAAITADVMALTMYVVLALDMSYAAAGAVAAALTAGVALGGPLLGRMIDRRGLRTVLLATVVPQIVFWLTVPVLPYVILLGASFAAGLLMVPVQSVTRQAIAAMTTAGQRRAVFALESVVGELSYMVGPAVVILCAAKVSPGVVAWGVGAAIVVGGAGIALLDPPLRAEDEADGDAAGRPRRREWLGARMVAVLTMGFGATMLLAGVDLAIVATLEEAGQVAWAAVVVAVFGVTSVVGGLVYGALPRPMPTWLLLGLLGLVTIPAGLAHDWPWLCAAVIGAGLLTAPTLSTVSDAVSRLTPASVRGEATGLQSSALGAGFALGSPVVGVAIDVSVPAGGFAAAGLAGLLAALTGYLLSRRSPAAAPSPSSSSQALESCDAVAPTPSRQPGTAMGVRRR
;
A
#
# COMPACT_ATOMS: atom_id res chain seq x y z
N MET A 1 -5.11 9.56 20.62
CA MET A 1 -5.84 8.29 20.83
C MET A 1 -7.33 8.35 20.43
N THR A 2 -8.02 9.45 20.60
CA THR A 2 -9.44 9.59 20.19
C THR A 2 -9.71 9.35 18.71
N ARG A 3 -8.81 9.80 17.79
CA ARG A 3 -8.97 9.63 16.34
C ARG A 3 -8.91 8.15 15.89
N PHE A 4 -8.01 7.37 16.44
CA PHE A 4 -7.92 5.93 16.11
C PHE A 4 -9.14 5.15 16.61
N ARG A 5 -9.64 5.47 17.83
CA ARG A 5 -10.88 4.87 18.34
C ARG A 5 -12.09 5.23 17.47
N GLN A 6 -12.17 6.45 16.97
CA GLN A 6 -13.21 6.87 16.03
C GLN A 6 -13.14 6.09 14.70
N VAL A 7 -11.95 5.85 14.18
CA VAL A 7 -11.74 5.05 12.96
C VAL A 7 -12.14 3.60 13.18
N LEU A 8 -11.68 2.98 14.27
CA LEU A 8 -12.01 1.59 14.60
C LEU A 8 -13.50 1.39 14.97
N ALA A 9 -14.20 2.47 15.36
CA ALA A 9 -15.63 2.45 15.61
C ALA A 9 -16.48 2.48 14.33
N VAL A 10 -15.88 2.75 13.17
CA VAL A 10 -16.59 2.67 11.87
C VAL A 10 -17.04 1.23 11.64
N PRO A 11 -18.34 0.97 11.38
CA PRO A 11 -18.84 -0.37 11.14
C PRO A 11 -18.09 -1.08 9.99
N GLY A 12 -17.63 -2.30 10.22
CA GLY A 12 -16.87 -3.08 9.24
C GLY A 12 -15.36 -2.77 9.18
N MET A 13 -14.85 -1.70 9.79
CA MET A 13 -13.42 -1.34 9.73
C MET A 13 -12.53 -2.36 10.44
N THR A 14 -12.88 -2.74 11.67
CA THR A 14 -12.08 -3.69 12.46
C THR A 14 -11.96 -5.07 11.80
N PRO A 15 -13.06 -5.73 11.36
CA PRO A 15 -12.96 -7.00 10.66
C PRO A 15 -12.20 -6.86 9.32
N LEU A 16 -12.37 -5.78 8.58
CA LEU A 16 -11.63 -5.51 7.34
C LEU A 16 -10.12 -5.46 7.60
N LEU A 17 -9.67 -4.69 8.59
CA LEU A 17 -8.25 -4.61 8.94
C LEU A 17 -7.70 -5.94 9.46
N GLY A 18 -8.47 -6.70 10.25
CA GLY A 18 -8.06 -8.01 10.76
C GLY A 18 -7.88 -9.04 9.65
N ILE A 19 -8.86 -9.15 8.73
CA ILE A 19 -8.77 -10.05 7.58
C ILE A 19 -7.67 -9.59 6.62
N SER A 20 -7.51 -8.28 6.43
CA SER A 20 -6.43 -7.71 5.62
C SER A 20 -5.05 -8.04 6.20
N LEU A 21 -4.88 -7.98 7.54
CA LEU A 21 -3.63 -8.37 8.20
C LEU A 21 -3.28 -9.84 7.91
N LEU A 22 -4.24 -10.76 8.09
CA LEU A 22 -4.04 -12.18 7.82
C LEU A 22 -3.66 -12.43 6.35
N ALA A 23 -4.45 -11.88 5.42
CA ALA A 23 -4.22 -12.07 4.00
C ALA A 23 -2.89 -11.46 3.53
N ARG A 24 -2.53 -10.27 4.03
CA ARG A 24 -1.26 -9.62 3.70
C ARG A 24 -0.06 -10.32 4.29
N ALA A 25 -0.17 -10.83 5.53
CA ALA A 25 0.89 -11.63 6.12
C ALA A 25 1.15 -12.92 5.32
N ALA A 26 0.09 -13.55 4.81
CA ALA A 26 0.23 -14.73 3.93
C ALA A 26 0.85 -14.35 2.56
N ILE A 27 0.43 -13.22 1.96
CA ILE A 27 0.97 -12.74 0.68
C ILE A 27 2.45 -12.32 0.82
N THR A 28 2.86 -11.73 1.94
CA THR A 28 4.27 -11.40 2.16
C THR A 28 5.12 -12.63 2.47
N ALA A 29 4.49 -13.72 2.90
CA ALA A 29 5.13 -15.00 3.20
C ALA A 29 5.28 -15.93 1.97
N ASP A 30 4.55 -15.67 0.88
CA ASP A 30 4.44 -16.56 -0.28
C ASP A 30 5.79 -16.81 -0.97
N VAL A 31 6.58 -15.76 -1.18
CA VAL A 31 7.94 -15.86 -1.76
C VAL A 31 8.83 -16.73 -0.88
N MET A 32 8.77 -16.56 0.46
CA MET A 32 9.55 -17.34 1.39
C MET A 32 9.13 -18.82 1.37
N ALA A 33 7.81 -19.10 1.35
CA ALA A 33 7.28 -20.45 1.29
C ALA A 33 7.70 -21.18 0.00
N LEU A 34 7.62 -20.50 -1.15
CA LEU A 34 8.08 -21.05 -2.44
C LEU A 34 9.58 -21.25 -2.45
N THR A 35 10.37 -20.31 -1.91
CA THR A 35 11.81 -20.45 -1.78
C THR A 35 12.18 -21.69 -0.97
N MET A 36 11.56 -21.86 0.23
CA MET A 36 11.80 -23.03 1.07
C MET A 36 11.37 -24.32 0.37
N TYR A 37 10.28 -24.31 -0.38
CA TYR A 37 9.83 -25.46 -1.13
C TYR A 37 10.84 -25.84 -2.24
N VAL A 38 11.29 -24.87 -3.04
CA VAL A 38 12.24 -25.13 -4.15
C VAL A 38 13.59 -25.62 -3.62
N VAL A 39 14.11 -25.00 -2.55
CA VAL A 39 15.42 -25.36 -2.01
C VAL A 39 15.37 -26.66 -1.21
N LEU A 40 14.40 -26.83 -0.32
CA LEU A 40 14.38 -27.94 0.65
C LEU A 40 13.59 -29.16 0.16
N ALA A 41 12.58 -29.01 -0.70
CA ALA A 41 11.77 -30.12 -1.19
C ALA A 41 12.14 -30.57 -2.61
N LEU A 42 12.53 -29.64 -3.50
CA LEU A 42 12.98 -29.97 -4.84
C LEU A 42 14.52 -30.10 -4.95
N ASP A 43 15.26 -29.84 -3.86
CA ASP A 43 16.71 -29.88 -3.77
C ASP A 43 17.41 -29.07 -4.88
N MET A 44 16.85 -27.89 -5.19
CA MET A 44 17.34 -26.99 -6.24
C MET A 44 18.12 -25.82 -5.66
N SER A 45 18.86 -25.12 -6.53
CA SER A 45 19.69 -23.98 -6.14
C SER A 45 18.85 -22.78 -5.69
N TYR A 46 19.44 -21.89 -4.89
CA TYR A 46 18.83 -20.59 -4.55
C TYR A 46 18.56 -19.73 -5.78
N ALA A 47 19.34 -19.86 -6.85
CA ALA A 47 19.06 -19.19 -8.12
C ALA A 47 17.75 -19.67 -8.75
N ALA A 48 17.46 -20.99 -8.69
CA ALA A 48 16.20 -21.55 -9.14
C ALA A 48 15.01 -21.03 -8.29
N ALA A 49 15.16 -20.96 -6.97
CA ALA A 49 14.18 -20.38 -6.08
C ALA A 49 13.95 -18.88 -6.38
N GLY A 50 15.02 -18.14 -6.62
CA GLY A 50 14.96 -16.74 -7.02
C GLY A 50 14.21 -16.52 -8.34
N ALA A 51 14.35 -17.42 -9.31
CA ALA A 51 13.60 -17.36 -10.58
C ALA A 51 12.08 -17.54 -10.36
N VAL A 52 11.68 -18.46 -9.48
CA VAL A 52 10.26 -18.67 -9.10
C VAL A 52 9.72 -17.43 -8.40
N ALA A 53 10.47 -16.85 -7.45
CA ALA A 53 10.11 -15.61 -6.76
C ALA A 53 9.97 -14.41 -7.73
N ALA A 54 10.92 -14.30 -8.69
CA ALA A 54 10.87 -13.26 -9.71
C ALA A 54 9.65 -13.42 -10.64
N ALA A 55 9.33 -14.65 -11.05
CA ALA A 55 8.16 -14.94 -11.87
C ALA A 55 6.86 -14.54 -11.16
N LEU A 56 6.70 -14.93 -9.88
CA LEU A 56 5.55 -14.54 -9.06
C LEU A 56 5.44 -13.01 -8.95
N THR A 57 6.53 -12.35 -8.60
CA THR A 57 6.57 -10.88 -8.41
C THR A 57 6.27 -10.14 -9.72
N ALA A 58 6.80 -10.60 -10.85
CA ALA A 58 6.50 -10.04 -12.17
C ALA A 58 5.01 -10.18 -12.49
N GLY A 59 4.42 -11.36 -12.18
CA GLY A 59 2.97 -11.58 -12.30
C GLY A 59 2.17 -10.57 -11.47
N VAL A 60 2.50 -10.40 -10.19
CA VAL A 60 1.83 -9.42 -9.29
C VAL A 60 1.93 -8.00 -9.83
N ALA A 61 3.10 -7.59 -10.31
CA ALA A 61 3.32 -6.25 -10.85
C ALA A 61 2.44 -5.95 -12.07
N LEU A 62 2.27 -6.93 -12.96
CA LEU A 62 1.40 -6.81 -14.14
C LEU A 62 -0.07 -6.98 -13.80
N GLY A 63 -0.39 -7.88 -12.86
CA GLY A 63 -1.76 -8.18 -12.41
C GLY A 63 -2.44 -7.03 -11.68
N GLY A 64 -1.69 -6.27 -10.86
CA GLY A 64 -2.24 -5.22 -10.01
C GLY A 64 -3.14 -4.21 -10.75
N PRO A 65 -2.66 -3.53 -11.80
CA PRO A 65 -3.49 -2.58 -12.57
C PRO A 65 -4.64 -3.24 -13.33
N LEU A 66 -4.43 -4.47 -13.80
CA LEU A 66 -5.47 -5.23 -14.53
C LEU A 66 -6.62 -5.61 -13.60
N LEU A 67 -6.31 -6.20 -12.45
CA LEU A 67 -7.29 -6.60 -11.45
C LEU A 67 -8.00 -5.39 -10.86
N GLY A 68 -7.25 -4.30 -10.56
CA GLY A 68 -7.84 -3.05 -10.11
C GLY A 68 -8.86 -2.49 -11.11
N ARG A 69 -8.53 -2.49 -12.41
CA ARG A 69 -9.45 -2.08 -13.47
C ARG A 69 -10.65 -3.03 -13.61
N MET A 70 -10.45 -4.32 -13.36
CA MET A 70 -11.55 -5.29 -13.36
C MET A 70 -12.49 -5.05 -12.18
N ILE A 71 -11.97 -4.72 -11.00
CA ILE A 71 -12.78 -4.33 -9.82
C ILE A 71 -13.67 -3.14 -10.15
N ASP A 72 -13.09 -2.08 -10.75
CA ASP A 72 -13.84 -0.89 -11.15
C ASP A 72 -14.96 -1.17 -12.17
N ARG A 73 -14.80 -2.22 -13.00
CA ARG A 73 -15.75 -2.53 -14.09
C ARG A 73 -16.76 -3.61 -13.74
N ARG A 74 -16.33 -4.68 -13.05
CA ARG A 74 -17.12 -5.89 -12.81
C ARG A 74 -17.51 -6.09 -11.35
N GLY A 75 -17.04 -5.18 -10.48
CA GLY A 75 -17.28 -5.25 -9.05
C GLY A 75 -16.33 -6.19 -8.32
N LEU A 76 -16.30 -6.04 -7.00
CA LEU A 76 -15.36 -6.70 -6.09
C LEU A 76 -15.52 -8.22 -6.10
N ARG A 77 -16.74 -8.73 -5.89
CA ARG A 77 -17.01 -10.16 -5.75
C ARG A 77 -16.58 -10.97 -6.97
N THR A 78 -16.88 -10.47 -8.18
CA THR A 78 -16.49 -11.14 -9.42
C THR A 78 -14.99 -11.30 -9.55
N VAL A 79 -14.23 -10.25 -9.19
CA VAL A 79 -12.75 -10.28 -9.28
C VAL A 79 -12.16 -11.17 -8.19
N LEU A 80 -12.72 -11.13 -6.96
CA LEU A 80 -12.24 -11.99 -5.88
C LEU A 80 -12.47 -13.48 -6.21
N LEU A 81 -13.61 -13.86 -6.75
CA LEU A 81 -13.83 -15.23 -7.20
C LEU A 81 -12.88 -15.62 -8.34
N ALA A 82 -12.67 -14.73 -9.31
CA ALA A 82 -11.73 -14.95 -10.41
C ALA A 82 -10.27 -15.06 -9.96
N THR A 83 -9.90 -14.57 -8.80
CA THR A 83 -8.54 -14.65 -8.24
C THR A 83 -8.41 -15.76 -7.20
N VAL A 84 -9.38 -15.95 -6.32
CA VAL A 84 -9.35 -16.97 -5.26
C VAL A 84 -9.32 -18.38 -5.83
N VAL A 85 -10.11 -18.68 -6.85
CA VAL A 85 -10.15 -20.03 -7.45
C VAL A 85 -8.78 -20.44 -8.05
N PRO A 86 -8.10 -19.63 -8.90
CA PRO A 86 -6.75 -19.96 -9.35
C PRO A 86 -5.74 -20.08 -8.21
N GLN A 87 -5.85 -19.27 -7.15
CA GLN A 87 -4.98 -19.39 -5.97
C GLN A 87 -5.16 -20.75 -5.27
N ILE A 88 -6.40 -21.21 -5.10
CA ILE A 88 -6.67 -22.55 -4.56
C ILE A 88 -5.95 -23.62 -5.40
N VAL A 89 -6.15 -23.59 -6.71
CA VAL A 89 -5.55 -24.56 -7.63
C VAL A 89 -4.02 -24.51 -7.55
N PHE A 90 -3.44 -23.32 -7.63
CA PHE A 90 -1.98 -23.13 -7.55
C PHE A 90 -1.41 -23.71 -6.26
N TRP A 91 -1.89 -23.26 -5.09
CA TRP A 91 -1.32 -23.66 -3.81
C TRP A 91 -1.54 -25.15 -3.49
N LEU A 92 -2.65 -25.72 -3.92
CA LEU A 92 -2.87 -27.17 -3.78
C LEU A 92 -1.92 -28.00 -4.65
N THR A 93 -1.57 -27.49 -5.83
CA THR A 93 -0.70 -28.21 -6.77
C THR A 93 0.79 -27.95 -6.56
N VAL A 94 1.21 -26.88 -5.88
CA VAL A 94 2.64 -26.58 -5.61
C VAL A 94 3.45 -27.80 -5.21
N PRO A 95 3.02 -28.66 -4.25
CA PRO A 95 3.85 -29.78 -3.79
C PRO A 95 4.02 -30.93 -4.80
N VAL A 96 3.30 -30.90 -5.93
CA VAL A 96 3.36 -31.97 -6.96
C VAL A 96 3.85 -31.44 -8.31
N LEU A 97 4.07 -30.12 -8.45
CA LEU A 97 4.51 -29.52 -9.71
C LEU A 97 6.03 -29.70 -9.91
N PRO A 98 6.47 -30.17 -11.09
CA PRO A 98 7.87 -30.11 -11.48
C PRO A 98 8.30 -28.64 -11.65
N TYR A 99 9.58 -28.35 -11.43
CA TYR A 99 10.13 -27.00 -11.38
C TYR A 99 9.73 -26.10 -12.57
N VAL A 100 9.83 -26.62 -13.81
CA VAL A 100 9.53 -25.82 -15.01
C VAL A 100 8.08 -25.38 -15.06
N ILE A 101 7.15 -26.27 -14.63
CA ILE A 101 5.72 -25.95 -14.57
C ILE A 101 5.47 -25.00 -13.39
N LEU A 102 6.13 -25.20 -12.23
CA LEU A 102 6.04 -24.32 -11.07
C LEU A 102 6.44 -22.89 -11.42
N LEU A 103 7.50 -22.71 -12.23
CA LEU A 103 7.95 -21.38 -12.67
C LEU A 103 6.84 -20.63 -13.45
N GLY A 104 6.24 -21.29 -14.46
CA GLY A 104 5.14 -20.71 -15.23
C GLY A 104 3.87 -20.51 -14.40
N ALA A 105 3.53 -21.48 -13.55
CA ALA A 105 2.39 -21.40 -12.64
C ALA A 105 2.54 -20.28 -11.62
N SER A 106 3.75 -20.01 -11.11
CA SER A 106 4.03 -18.90 -10.20
C SER A 106 3.79 -17.54 -10.86
N PHE A 107 4.20 -17.37 -12.12
CA PHE A 107 3.87 -16.14 -12.86
C PHE A 107 2.36 -15.96 -13.02
N ALA A 108 1.63 -17.02 -13.40
CA ALA A 108 0.17 -16.97 -13.52
C ALA A 108 -0.52 -16.71 -12.17
N ALA A 109 -0.05 -17.35 -11.11
CA ALA A 109 -0.52 -17.11 -9.74
C ALA A 109 -0.28 -15.67 -9.30
N GLY A 110 0.89 -15.11 -9.58
CA GLY A 110 1.19 -13.70 -9.35
C GLY A 110 0.26 -12.76 -10.11
N LEU A 111 0.01 -13.03 -11.40
CA LEU A 111 -0.91 -12.24 -12.24
C LEU A 111 -2.34 -12.22 -11.69
N LEU A 112 -2.76 -13.33 -11.09
CA LEU A 112 -4.09 -13.52 -10.48
C LEU A 112 -4.03 -13.47 -8.94
N MET A 113 -3.01 -12.81 -8.37
CA MET A 113 -2.91 -12.64 -6.91
C MET A 113 -4.11 -11.85 -6.38
N VAL A 114 -4.67 -12.32 -5.26
CA VAL A 114 -5.80 -11.65 -4.60
C VAL A 114 -5.42 -10.20 -4.28
N PRO A 115 -6.13 -9.19 -4.81
CA PRO A 115 -5.71 -7.78 -4.72
C PRO A 115 -6.06 -7.15 -3.35
N VAL A 116 -5.68 -7.82 -2.25
CA VAL A 116 -6.02 -7.44 -0.87
C VAL A 116 -5.66 -5.99 -0.57
N GLN A 117 -4.44 -5.59 -0.90
CA GLN A 117 -3.94 -4.25 -0.60
C GLN A 117 -4.71 -3.16 -1.34
N SER A 118 -5.02 -3.40 -2.63
CA SER A 118 -5.79 -2.46 -3.45
C SER A 118 -7.23 -2.33 -2.94
N VAL A 119 -7.87 -3.45 -2.61
CA VAL A 119 -9.24 -3.49 -2.08
C VAL A 119 -9.32 -2.81 -0.71
N THR A 120 -8.40 -3.14 0.21
CA THR A 120 -8.38 -2.54 1.55
C THR A 120 -8.23 -1.02 1.47
N ARG A 121 -7.32 -0.50 0.62
CA ARG A 121 -7.13 0.95 0.46
C ARG A 121 -8.34 1.65 -0.13
N GLN A 122 -9.02 1.03 -1.10
CA GLN A 122 -10.27 1.56 -1.66
C GLN A 122 -11.39 1.60 -0.60
N ALA A 123 -11.59 0.49 0.10
CA ALA A 123 -12.60 0.38 1.15
C ALA A 123 -12.35 1.41 2.27
N ILE A 124 -11.11 1.54 2.74
CA ILE A 124 -10.71 2.54 3.72
C ILE A 124 -11.05 3.96 3.22
N ALA A 125 -10.73 4.27 1.96
CA ALA A 125 -11.01 5.59 1.39
C ALA A 125 -12.52 5.87 1.28
N ALA A 126 -13.33 4.84 1.00
CA ALA A 126 -14.79 4.94 0.90
C ALA A 126 -15.47 5.06 2.26
N MET A 127 -14.99 4.33 3.27
CA MET A 127 -15.58 4.26 4.61
C MET A 127 -15.21 5.45 5.53
N THR A 128 -14.26 6.32 5.11
CA THR A 128 -13.71 7.35 6.00
C THR A 128 -13.83 8.76 5.42
N THR A 129 -14.13 9.71 6.30
CA THR A 129 -14.16 11.13 5.97
C THR A 129 -12.76 11.70 5.74
N ALA A 130 -12.64 12.84 5.06
CA ALA A 130 -11.37 13.52 4.81
C ALA A 130 -10.56 13.77 6.09
N GLY A 131 -11.22 14.03 7.22
CA GLY A 131 -10.57 14.23 8.53
C GLY A 131 -9.99 12.94 9.15
N GLN A 132 -10.56 11.79 8.82
CA GLN A 132 -10.16 10.48 9.33
C GLN A 132 -9.10 9.80 8.45
N ARG A 133 -8.98 10.17 7.17
CA ARG A 133 -8.12 9.51 6.17
C ARG A 133 -6.67 9.33 6.63
N ARG A 134 -6.09 10.35 7.26
CA ARG A 134 -4.70 10.25 7.73
C ARG A 134 -4.53 9.18 8.80
N ALA A 135 -5.40 9.16 9.79
CA ALA A 135 -5.32 8.19 10.88
C ALA A 135 -5.52 6.75 10.37
N VAL A 136 -6.45 6.55 9.42
CA VAL A 136 -6.71 5.22 8.88
C VAL A 136 -5.62 4.74 7.94
N PHE A 137 -5.04 5.60 7.09
CA PHE A 137 -3.90 5.20 6.25
C PHE A 137 -2.62 4.97 7.05
N ALA A 138 -2.43 5.71 8.16
CA ALA A 138 -1.37 5.41 9.11
C ALA A 138 -1.56 4.02 9.75
N LEU A 139 -2.80 3.68 10.14
CA LEU A 139 -3.12 2.36 10.68
C LEU A 139 -2.95 1.25 9.62
N GLU A 140 -3.34 1.50 8.37
CA GLU A 140 -3.14 0.60 7.24
C GLU A 140 -1.64 0.35 6.98
N SER A 141 -0.80 1.38 7.09
CA SER A 141 0.66 1.24 6.98
C SER A 141 1.22 0.38 8.13
N VAL A 142 0.72 0.56 9.36
CA VAL A 142 1.09 -0.29 10.50
C VAL A 142 0.70 -1.75 10.25
N VAL A 143 -0.51 -2.00 9.74
CA VAL A 143 -0.96 -3.35 9.33
C VAL A 143 -0.02 -3.93 8.28
N GLY A 144 0.44 -3.10 7.34
CA GLY A 144 1.43 -3.48 6.34
C GLY A 144 2.75 -3.93 6.94
N GLU A 145 3.33 -3.14 7.84
CA GLU A 145 4.57 -3.46 8.54
C GLU A 145 4.46 -4.75 9.36
N LEU A 146 3.38 -4.89 10.13
CA LEU A 146 3.14 -6.12 10.89
C LEU A 146 3.02 -7.34 9.98
N SER A 147 2.35 -7.21 8.83
CA SER A 147 2.24 -8.30 7.85
C SER A 147 3.60 -8.71 7.31
N TYR A 148 4.45 -7.73 6.99
CA TYR A 148 5.79 -7.95 6.46
C TYR A 148 6.71 -8.63 7.48
N MET A 149 6.59 -8.28 8.76
CA MET A 149 7.37 -8.90 9.83
C MET A 149 6.87 -10.31 10.18
N VAL A 150 5.56 -10.46 10.32
CA VAL A 150 4.94 -11.72 10.82
C VAL A 150 4.93 -12.80 9.75
N GLY A 151 4.63 -12.45 8.50
CA GLY A 151 4.45 -13.43 7.42
C GLY A 151 5.68 -14.34 7.22
N PRO A 152 6.85 -13.80 6.84
CA PRO A 152 8.06 -14.59 6.67
C PRO A 152 8.53 -15.29 7.95
N ALA A 153 8.40 -14.64 9.11
CA ALA A 153 8.79 -15.22 10.40
C ALA A 153 8.00 -16.49 10.72
N VAL A 154 6.69 -16.49 10.49
CA VAL A 154 5.83 -17.67 10.68
C VAL A 154 6.24 -18.80 9.73
N VAL A 155 6.52 -18.49 8.46
CA VAL A 155 6.98 -19.50 7.49
C VAL A 155 8.29 -20.15 7.93
N ILE A 156 9.29 -19.37 8.35
CA ILE A 156 10.58 -19.88 8.82
C ILE A 156 10.40 -20.79 10.06
N LEU A 157 9.61 -20.35 11.03
CA LEU A 157 9.33 -21.12 12.24
C LEU A 157 8.58 -22.44 11.94
N CYS A 158 7.63 -22.39 11.00
CA CYS A 158 6.91 -23.59 10.57
C CYS A 158 7.79 -24.53 9.76
N ALA A 159 8.63 -24.02 8.85
CA ALA A 159 9.54 -24.82 8.04
C ALA A 159 10.55 -25.62 8.87
N ALA A 160 10.87 -25.16 10.08
CA ALA A 160 11.72 -25.88 11.01
C ALA A 160 11.07 -27.12 11.64
N LYS A 161 9.72 -27.24 11.56
CA LYS A 161 8.95 -28.29 12.27
C LYS A 161 8.11 -29.16 11.35
N VAL A 162 7.74 -28.68 10.16
CA VAL A 162 6.88 -29.37 9.21
C VAL A 162 7.48 -29.32 7.80
N SER A 163 7.02 -30.20 6.90
CA SER A 163 7.53 -30.22 5.53
C SER A 163 7.23 -28.92 4.77
N PRO A 164 8.12 -28.49 3.85
CA PRO A 164 7.93 -27.28 3.04
C PRO A 164 6.62 -27.27 2.25
N GLY A 165 6.14 -28.45 1.79
CA GLY A 165 4.86 -28.57 1.11
C GLY A 165 3.66 -28.24 1.99
N VAL A 166 3.68 -28.66 3.27
CA VAL A 166 2.65 -28.31 4.25
C VAL A 166 2.67 -26.81 4.56
N VAL A 167 3.85 -26.21 4.64
CA VAL A 167 3.99 -24.74 4.81
C VAL A 167 3.38 -24.00 3.61
N ALA A 168 3.66 -24.46 2.38
CA ALA A 168 3.06 -23.89 1.17
C ALA A 168 1.54 -23.98 1.19
N TRP A 169 0.96 -25.12 1.58
CA TRP A 169 -0.50 -25.26 1.75
C TRP A 169 -1.06 -24.30 2.82
N GLY A 170 -0.35 -24.14 3.94
CA GLY A 170 -0.76 -23.21 5.00
C GLY A 170 -0.80 -21.76 4.53
N VAL A 171 0.21 -21.32 3.80
CA VAL A 171 0.25 -19.98 3.18
C VAL A 171 -0.87 -19.81 2.17
N GLY A 172 -1.07 -20.80 1.29
CA GLY A 172 -2.15 -20.80 0.31
C GLY A 172 -3.53 -20.74 0.96
N ALA A 173 -3.76 -21.55 2.01
CA ALA A 173 -5.01 -21.53 2.76
C ALA A 173 -5.26 -20.15 3.40
N ALA A 174 -4.24 -19.50 3.95
CA ALA A 174 -4.37 -18.17 4.55
C ALA A 174 -4.67 -17.08 3.49
N ILE A 175 -4.06 -17.15 2.29
CA ILE A 175 -4.38 -16.26 1.16
C ILE A 175 -5.85 -16.44 0.74
N VAL A 176 -6.29 -17.69 0.59
CA VAL A 176 -7.66 -18.04 0.18
C VAL A 176 -8.69 -17.58 1.22
N VAL A 177 -8.44 -17.89 2.50
CA VAL A 177 -9.32 -17.48 3.62
C VAL A 177 -9.39 -15.96 3.69
N GLY A 178 -8.25 -15.27 3.53
CA GLY A 178 -8.22 -13.81 3.50
C GLY A 178 -9.00 -13.23 2.33
N GLY A 179 -8.82 -13.76 1.12
CA GLY A 179 -9.55 -13.34 -0.08
C GLY A 179 -11.06 -13.61 0.02
N ALA A 180 -11.43 -14.82 0.47
CA ALA A 180 -12.83 -15.18 0.73
C ALA A 180 -13.46 -14.32 1.83
N GLY A 181 -12.70 -14.07 2.92
CA GLY A 181 -13.16 -13.20 4.01
C GLY A 181 -13.47 -11.78 3.55
N ILE A 182 -12.62 -11.18 2.67
CA ILE A 182 -12.90 -9.88 2.08
C ILE A 182 -14.14 -9.95 1.17
N ALA A 183 -14.31 -11.04 0.39
CA ALA A 183 -15.47 -11.23 -0.45
C ALA A 183 -16.78 -11.35 0.35
N LEU A 184 -16.73 -11.97 1.53
CA LEU A 184 -17.88 -12.09 2.45
C LEU A 184 -18.19 -10.77 3.15
N LEU A 185 -17.17 -10.01 3.54
CA LEU A 185 -17.36 -8.68 4.13
C LEU A 185 -17.95 -7.68 3.14
N ASP A 186 -17.69 -7.86 1.84
CA ASP A 186 -18.14 -7.00 0.74
C ASP A 186 -18.05 -5.50 1.08
N PRO A 187 -16.84 -5.01 1.45
CA PRO A 187 -16.71 -3.65 1.92
C PRO A 187 -17.03 -2.66 0.79
N PRO A 188 -17.64 -1.51 1.10
CA PRO A 188 -17.93 -0.50 0.11
C PRO A 188 -16.63 0.03 -0.50
N LEU A 189 -16.52 0.05 -1.82
CA LEU A 189 -15.37 0.57 -2.56
C LEU A 189 -15.55 2.02 -3.01
N ARG A 190 -16.80 2.55 -2.90
CA ARG A 190 -17.18 3.93 -3.22
C ARG A 190 -17.97 4.51 -2.06
N ALA A 191 -17.79 5.79 -1.79
CA ALA A 191 -18.63 6.50 -0.84
C ALA A 191 -20.04 6.69 -1.42
N GLU A 192 -21.05 6.78 -0.56
CA GLU A 192 -22.47 6.96 -0.99
C GLU A 192 -22.63 8.22 -1.84
N ASP A 193 -22.01 9.32 -1.44
CA ASP A 193 -22.01 10.59 -2.19
C ASP A 193 -21.33 10.53 -3.56
N GLU A 194 -20.47 9.51 -3.79
CA GLU A 194 -19.75 9.29 -5.06
C GLU A 194 -20.55 8.40 -6.03
N ALA A 195 -21.57 7.67 -5.54
CA ALA A 195 -22.39 6.77 -6.36
C ALA A 195 -23.31 7.55 -7.31
N ASP A 196 -23.78 8.72 -6.88
CA ASP A 196 -24.68 9.57 -7.70
C ASP A 196 -23.94 10.34 -8.80
N GLY A 197 -22.60 10.46 -8.73
CA GLY A 197 -21.77 11.15 -9.72
C GLY A 197 -21.38 10.36 -10.96
N ASP A 198 -21.73 9.09 -11.05
CA ASP A 198 -21.28 8.16 -12.13
C ASP A 198 -21.95 8.40 -13.50
N ALA A 199 -22.87 9.38 -13.61
CA ALA A 199 -23.50 9.78 -14.88
C ALA A 199 -22.51 10.40 -15.89
N ALA A 200 -21.30 10.82 -15.44
CA ALA A 200 -20.31 11.52 -16.27
C ALA A 200 -19.39 10.59 -17.09
N GLY A 201 -19.51 9.25 -16.97
CA GLY A 201 -18.66 8.30 -17.67
C GLY A 201 -17.26 8.15 -17.05
N ARG A 202 -16.57 7.04 -17.42
CA ARG A 202 -15.22 6.76 -16.92
C ARG A 202 -14.20 7.71 -17.53
N PRO A 203 -13.43 8.47 -16.72
CA PRO A 203 -12.43 9.40 -17.23
C PRO A 203 -11.32 8.65 -17.99
N ARG A 204 -10.77 9.30 -19.01
CA ARG A 204 -9.62 8.75 -19.75
C ARG A 204 -8.38 8.74 -18.86
N ARG A 205 -7.48 7.77 -19.06
CA ARG A 205 -6.23 7.69 -18.26
C ARG A 205 -5.44 9.00 -18.22
N ARG A 206 -5.41 9.77 -19.31
CA ARG A 206 -4.71 11.05 -19.38
C ARG A 206 -5.28 12.13 -18.46
N GLU A 207 -6.51 12.01 -18.03
CA GLU A 207 -7.19 13.00 -17.19
C GLU A 207 -6.79 12.85 -15.71
N TRP A 208 -6.61 11.61 -15.23
CA TRP A 208 -6.25 11.34 -13.83
C TRP A 208 -4.78 10.94 -13.65
N LEU A 209 -4.14 10.31 -14.68
CA LEU A 209 -2.73 9.94 -14.66
C LEU A 209 -1.86 11.14 -15.13
N GLY A 210 -2.08 12.28 -14.51
CA GLY A 210 -1.30 13.50 -14.75
C GLY A 210 0.02 13.52 -13.96
N ALA A 211 0.82 14.58 -14.15
CA ALA A 211 2.14 14.71 -13.54
C ALA A 211 2.13 14.58 -12.00
N ARG A 212 1.05 14.99 -11.32
CA ARG A 212 0.89 14.83 -9.86
C ARG A 212 0.77 13.35 -9.46
N MET A 213 -0.01 12.57 -10.20
CA MET A 213 -0.14 11.13 -9.95
C MET A 213 1.19 10.41 -10.20
N VAL A 214 1.84 10.72 -11.33
CA VAL A 214 3.18 10.19 -11.64
C VAL A 214 4.18 10.56 -10.54
N ALA A 215 4.16 11.79 -10.03
CA ALA A 215 5.00 12.22 -8.92
C ALA A 215 4.79 11.34 -7.67
N VAL A 216 3.53 11.08 -7.29
CA VAL A 216 3.20 10.25 -6.12
C VAL A 216 3.64 8.80 -6.34
N LEU A 217 3.42 8.23 -7.53
CA LEU A 217 3.86 6.87 -7.86
C LEU A 217 5.39 6.75 -7.86
N THR A 218 6.11 7.75 -8.38
CA THR A 218 7.59 7.81 -8.34
C THR A 218 8.10 7.89 -6.91
N MET A 219 7.45 8.69 -6.04
CA MET A 219 7.81 8.75 -4.62
C MET A 219 7.53 7.42 -3.91
N GLY A 220 6.42 6.74 -4.22
CA GLY A 220 6.12 5.41 -3.70
C GLY A 220 7.14 4.36 -4.14
N PHE A 221 7.49 4.34 -5.41
CA PHE A 221 8.56 3.50 -5.96
C PHE A 221 9.90 3.74 -5.26
N GLY A 222 10.32 5.01 -5.12
CA GLY A 222 11.57 5.38 -4.46
C GLY A 222 11.58 5.02 -2.97
N ALA A 223 10.45 5.14 -2.28
CA ALA A 223 10.33 4.75 -0.88
C ALA A 223 10.58 3.25 -0.69
N THR A 224 9.93 2.39 -1.49
CA THR A 224 10.12 0.93 -1.37
C THR A 224 11.47 0.46 -1.90
N MET A 225 12.02 1.14 -2.91
CA MET A 225 13.39 0.91 -3.38
C MET A 225 14.43 1.19 -2.28
N LEU A 226 14.27 2.30 -1.55
CA LEU A 226 15.08 2.64 -0.39
C LEU A 226 14.96 1.57 0.69
N LEU A 227 13.73 1.15 1.04
CA LEU A 227 13.49 0.16 2.08
C LEU A 227 14.16 -1.19 1.78
N ALA A 228 13.96 -1.73 0.57
CA ALA A 228 14.60 -2.97 0.16
C ALA A 228 16.15 -2.85 0.16
N GLY A 229 16.66 -1.67 -0.18
CA GLY A 229 18.09 -1.38 -0.09
C GLY A 229 18.60 -1.34 1.35
N VAL A 230 17.85 -0.75 2.27
CA VAL A 230 18.16 -0.74 3.71
C VAL A 230 18.19 -2.15 4.28
N ASP A 231 17.20 -2.98 3.94
CA ASP A 231 17.16 -4.37 4.39
C ASP A 231 18.44 -5.13 3.99
N LEU A 232 18.89 -4.97 2.74
CA LEU A 232 20.12 -5.59 2.27
C LEU A 232 21.37 -5.00 2.95
N ALA A 233 21.44 -3.67 3.11
CA ALA A 233 22.57 -3.00 3.72
C ALA A 233 22.75 -3.38 5.20
N ILE A 234 21.65 -3.57 5.95
CA ILE A 234 21.67 -4.10 7.31
C ILE A 234 22.36 -5.47 7.35
N VAL A 235 21.94 -6.38 6.48
CA VAL A 235 22.51 -7.74 6.43
C VAL A 235 23.99 -7.68 6.06
N ALA A 236 24.37 -6.92 5.04
CA ALA A 236 25.76 -6.79 4.60
C ALA A 236 26.68 -6.21 5.69
N THR A 237 26.22 -5.18 6.41
CA THR A 237 26.97 -4.59 7.53
C THR A 237 27.20 -5.58 8.66
N LEU A 238 26.18 -6.36 9.01
CA LEU A 238 26.26 -7.36 10.07
C LEU A 238 27.09 -8.57 9.64
N GLU A 239 27.10 -8.92 8.36
CA GLU A 239 27.96 -9.97 7.80
C GLU A 239 29.43 -9.56 7.90
N GLU A 240 29.77 -8.34 7.49
CA GLU A 240 31.14 -7.80 7.62
C GLU A 240 31.61 -7.75 9.08
N ALA A 241 30.69 -7.42 10.02
CA ALA A 241 30.99 -7.43 11.45
C ALA A 241 31.00 -8.82 12.09
N GLY A 242 30.66 -9.90 11.37
CA GLY A 242 30.50 -11.26 11.92
C GLY A 242 29.32 -11.39 12.89
N GLN A 243 28.30 -10.54 12.77
CA GLN A 243 27.20 -10.38 13.72
C GLN A 243 25.82 -10.64 13.08
N VAL A 244 25.73 -11.42 12.02
CA VAL A 244 24.49 -11.72 11.27
C VAL A 244 23.35 -12.21 12.17
N ALA A 245 23.67 -12.93 13.26
CA ALA A 245 22.67 -13.41 14.23
C ALA A 245 21.82 -12.26 14.82
N TRP A 246 22.31 -11.02 14.84
CA TRP A 246 21.61 -9.85 15.35
C TRP A 246 20.73 -9.14 14.32
N ALA A 247 20.75 -9.58 13.05
CA ALA A 247 19.94 -8.99 11.99
C ALA A 247 18.45 -8.95 12.35
N ALA A 248 17.93 -10.01 12.97
CA ALA A 248 16.53 -10.06 13.39
C ALA A 248 16.21 -8.98 14.44
N VAL A 249 17.16 -8.63 15.33
CA VAL A 249 16.95 -7.58 16.34
C VAL A 249 16.94 -6.21 15.68
N VAL A 250 17.85 -5.93 14.74
CA VAL A 250 17.90 -4.65 14.02
C VAL A 250 16.63 -4.44 13.20
N VAL A 251 16.18 -5.46 12.46
CA VAL A 251 14.93 -5.43 11.69
C VAL A 251 13.71 -5.26 12.61
N ALA A 252 13.69 -5.91 13.78
CA ALA A 252 12.61 -5.73 14.76
C ALA A 252 12.58 -4.30 15.31
N VAL A 253 13.72 -3.68 15.61
CA VAL A 253 13.82 -2.27 16.04
C VAL A 253 13.30 -1.36 14.93
N PHE A 254 13.73 -1.58 13.68
CA PHE A 254 13.23 -0.84 12.53
C PHE A 254 11.71 -0.95 12.39
N GLY A 255 11.15 -2.15 12.43
CA GLY A 255 9.70 -2.38 12.32
C GLY A 255 8.90 -1.76 13.47
N VAL A 256 9.36 -1.92 14.72
CA VAL A 256 8.71 -1.30 15.89
C VAL A 256 8.71 0.23 15.78
N THR A 257 9.84 0.82 15.38
CA THR A 257 9.92 2.27 15.19
C THR A 257 9.07 2.75 14.02
N SER A 258 8.91 1.96 12.95
CA SER A 258 7.99 2.26 11.85
C SER A 258 6.53 2.29 12.33
N VAL A 259 6.12 1.30 13.12
CA VAL A 259 4.79 1.28 13.75
C VAL A 259 4.58 2.52 14.63
N VAL A 260 5.53 2.85 15.49
CA VAL A 260 5.46 4.06 16.35
C VAL A 260 5.36 5.32 15.50
N GLY A 261 6.20 5.46 14.46
CA GLY A 261 6.18 6.58 13.54
C GLY A 261 4.83 6.74 12.82
N GLY A 262 4.26 5.65 12.35
CA GLY A 262 2.92 5.62 11.74
C GLY A 262 1.82 6.09 12.69
N LEU A 263 1.81 5.58 13.92
CA LEU A 263 0.83 5.97 14.95
C LEU A 263 0.97 7.44 15.34
N VAL A 264 2.20 7.91 15.57
CA VAL A 264 2.48 9.33 15.88
C VAL A 264 2.02 10.21 14.73
N TYR A 265 2.38 9.87 13.49
CA TYR A 265 1.99 10.64 12.32
C TYR A 265 0.48 10.69 12.13
N GLY A 266 -0.23 9.58 12.33
CA GLY A 266 -1.70 9.51 12.27
C GLY A 266 -2.39 10.41 13.30
N ALA A 267 -1.74 10.68 14.44
CA ALA A 267 -2.23 11.56 15.48
C ALA A 267 -1.95 13.05 15.25
N LEU A 268 -0.98 13.39 14.36
CA LEU A 268 -0.57 14.77 14.11
C LEU A 268 -1.73 15.61 13.51
N PRO A 269 -1.88 16.89 13.91
CA PRO A 269 -2.95 17.76 13.42
C PRO A 269 -2.73 18.22 11.97
N ARG A 270 -1.47 18.35 11.52
CA ARG A 270 -1.11 18.88 10.20
C ARG A 270 -0.49 17.79 9.29
N PRO A 271 -0.91 17.68 8.02
CA PRO A 271 -0.28 16.78 7.06
C PRO A 271 1.09 17.32 6.67
N MET A 272 2.07 16.42 6.57
CA MET A 272 3.36 16.72 5.94
C MET A 272 3.33 16.25 4.48
N PRO A 273 3.94 16.98 3.56
CA PRO A 273 3.97 16.58 2.15
C PRO A 273 4.85 15.33 1.97
N THR A 274 4.44 14.44 1.06
CA THR A 274 5.11 13.14 0.81
C THR A 274 6.59 13.33 0.43
N TRP A 275 6.91 14.33 -0.40
CA TRP A 275 8.30 14.61 -0.80
C TRP A 275 9.21 14.95 0.38
N LEU A 276 8.67 15.64 1.39
CA LEU A 276 9.43 16.00 2.59
C LEU A 276 9.72 14.77 3.46
N LEU A 277 8.71 13.93 3.68
CA LEU A 277 8.87 12.70 4.47
C LEU A 277 9.85 11.74 3.80
N LEU A 278 9.72 11.54 2.49
CA LEU A 278 10.63 10.69 1.72
C LEU A 278 12.06 11.29 1.68
N GLY A 279 12.17 12.60 1.53
CA GLY A 279 13.47 13.30 1.57
C GLY A 279 14.15 13.16 2.93
N LEU A 280 13.39 13.33 4.04
CA LEU A 280 13.91 13.10 5.39
C LEU A 280 14.28 11.63 5.61
N LEU A 281 13.46 10.67 5.13
CA LEU A 281 13.76 9.25 5.19
C LEU A 281 15.08 8.94 4.49
N GLY A 282 15.28 9.43 3.27
CA GLY A 282 16.55 9.26 2.54
C GLY A 282 17.74 9.91 3.25
N LEU A 283 17.56 11.13 3.78
CA LEU A 283 18.61 11.85 4.48
C LEU A 283 19.06 11.13 5.77
N VAL A 284 18.12 10.61 6.55
CA VAL A 284 18.41 9.91 7.82
C VAL A 284 18.97 8.51 7.55
N THR A 285 18.71 7.91 6.40
CA THR A 285 19.24 6.59 6.01
C THR A 285 20.74 6.64 5.71
N ILE A 286 21.25 7.71 5.09
CA ILE A 286 22.67 7.81 4.69
C ILE A 286 23.63 7.63 5.87
N PRO A 287 23.49 8.34 7.01
CA PRO A 287 24.42 8.20 8.14
C PRO A 287 24.33 6.84 8.84
N ALA A 288 23.31 6.01 8.56
CA ALA A 288 23.26 4.65 9.10
C ALA A 288 24.44 3.77 8.62
N GLY A 289 25.04 4.09 7.47
CA GLY A 289 26.26 3.46 6.99
C GLY A 289 27.51 3.70 7.86
N LEU A 290 27.47 4.61 8.83
CA LEU A 290 28.55 4.83 9.80
C LEU A 290 28.52 3.83 10.98
N ALA A 291 27.46 3.04 11.08
CA ALA A 291 27.34 2.02 12.12
C ALA A 291 28.14 0.77 11.71
N HIS A 292 29.01 0.30 12.62
CA HIS A 292 29.89 -0.84 12.37
C HIS A 292 29.51 -2.09 13.16
N ASP A 293 28.56 -1.98 14.09
CA ASP A 293 28.06 -3.07 14.92
C ASP A 293 26.55 -2.96 15.16
N TRP A 294 25.93 -4.06 15.63
CA TRP A 294 24.48 -4.16 15.78
C TRP A 294 23.88 -3.11 16.73
N PRO A 295 24.48 -2.69 17.88
CA PRO A 295 23.86 -1.69 18.75
C PRO A 295 23.80 -0.30 18.09
N TRP A 296 24.88 0.11 17.42
CA TRP A 296 24.91 1.37 16.68
C TRP A 296 23.98 1.34 15.48
N LEU A 297 23.88 0.18 14.80
CA LEU A 297 22.94 0.00 13.70
C LEU A 297 21.50 0.09 14.18
N CYS A 298 21.15 -0.51 15.34
CA CYS A 298 19.84 -0.32 15.97
C CYS A 298 19.52 1.16 16.21
N ALA A 299 20.47 1.93 16.75
CA ALA A 299 20.29 3.37 16.99
C ALA A 299 20.10 4.14 15.67
N ALA A 300 20.89 3.81 14.65
CA ALA A 300 20.87 4.47 13.35
C ALA A 300 19.57 4.24 12.57
N VAL A 301 18.99 3.03 12.63
CA VAL A 301 17.76 2.70 11.90
C VAL A 301 16.48 3.26 12.56
N ILE A 302 16.53 3.73 13.81
CA ILE A 302 15.36 4.32 14.50
C ILE A 302 14.75 5.46 13.68
N GLY A 303 15.59 6.38 13.21
CA GLY A 303 15.15 7.54 12.45
C GLY A 303 14.49 7.15 11.13
N ALA A 304 15.07 6.20 10.41
CA ALA A 304 14.53 5.67 9.17
C ALA A 304 13.20 4.93 9.43
N GLY A 305 13.16 4.07 10.46
CA GLY A 305 11.93 3.40 10.87
C GLY A 305 10.80 4.39 11.15
N LEU A 306 11.02 5.41 12.00
CA LEU A 306 10.01 6.41 12.35
C LEU A 306 9.39 7.13 11.13
N LEU A 307 10.10 7.25 10.03
CA LEU A 307 9.65 7.94 8.81
C LEU A 307 9.03 7.00 7.77
N THR A 308 9.21 5.69 7.87
CA THR A 308 8.77 4.70 6.89
C THR A 308 7.24 4.66 6.74
N ALA A 309 6.52 4.30 7.80
CA ALA A 309 5.06 4.22 7.75
C ALA A 309 4.39 5.57 7.45
N PRO A 310 4.83 6.74 7.98
CA PRO A 310 4.35 8.03 7.53
C PRO A 310 4.52 8.27 6.02
N THR A 311 5.67 7.94 5.46
CA THR A 311 5.93 8.11 4.02
C THR A 311 4.96 7.27 3.18
N LEU A 312 4.82 5.98 3.47
CA LEU A 312 3.92 5.08 2.75
C LEU A 312 2.45 5.47 2.92
N SER A 313 2.05 5.92 4.11
CA SER A 313 0.67 6.39 4.36
C SER A 313 0.33 7.63 3.55
N THR A 314 1.26 8.58 3.41
CA THR A 314 1.03 9.79 2.59
C THR A 314 0.96 9.49 1.10
N VAL A 315 1.71 8.51 0.59
CA VAL A 315 1.57 8.03 -0.79
C VAL A 315 0.15 7.49 -1.02
N SER A 316 -0.35 6.63 -0.13
CA SER A 316 -1.67 6.04 -0.24
C SER A 316 -2.80 7.07 -0.14
N ASP A 317 -2.69 8.01 0.79
CA ASP A 317 -3.64 9.12 0.95
C ASP A 317 -3.63 10.05 -0.29
N ALA A 318 -2.45 10.34 -0.86
CA ALA A 318 -2.32 11.17 -2.06
C ALA A 318 -2.94 10.50 -3.29
N VAL A 319 -2.70 9.19 -3.50
CA VAL A 319 -3.35 8.43 -4.58
C VAL A 319 -4.87 8.46 -4.42
N SER A 320 -5.38 8.22 -3.21
CA SER A 320 -6.83 8.25 -2.92
C SER A 320 -7.46 9.61 -3.24
N ARG A 321 -6.76 10.72 -2.96
CA ARG A 321 -7.26 12.09 -3.21
C ARG A 321 -7.18 12.52 -4.67
N LEU A 322 -6.18 12.05 -5.40
CA LEU A 322 -5.96 12.42 -6.81
C LEU A 322 -6.82 11.60 -7.77
N THR A 323 -7.48 10.55 -7.29
CA THR A 323 -8.18 9.58 -8.16
C THR A 323 -9.69 9.70 -8.01
N PRO A 324 -10.44 9.89 -9.13
CA PRO A 324 -11.89 9.74 -9.13
C PRO A 324 -12.34 8.35 -8.69
N ALA A 325 -13.51 8.25 -8.05
CA ALA A 325 -14.03 6.98 -7.51
C ALA A 325 -14.13 5.87 -8.56
N SER A 326 -14.54 6.23 -9.80
CA SER A 326 -14.75 5.29 -10.92
C SER A 326 -13.48 4.60 -11.45
N VAL A 327 -12.28 5.08 -11.09
CA VAL A 327 -10.97 4.53 -11.51
C VAL A 327 -10.02 4.29 -10.34
N ARG A 328 -10.53 4.32 -9.11
CA ARG A 328 -9.72 4.16 -7.87
C ARG A 328 -9.06 2.78 -7.78
N GLY A 329 -9.72 1.74 -8.26
CA GLY A 329 -9.15 0.39 -8.33
C GLY A 329 -7.95 0.31 -9.25
N GLU A 330 -8.05 0.90 -10.45
CA GLU A 330 -6.92 0.95 -11.38
C GLU A 330 -5.74 1.76 -10.81
N ALA A 331 -6.00 2.89 -10.14
CA ALA A 331 -4.97 3.73 -9.54
C ALA A 331 -4.27 3.07 -8.35
N THR A 332 -5.03 2.40 -7.47
CA THR A 332 -4.44 1.65 -6.33
C THR A 332 -3.70 0.39 -6.79
N GLY A 333 -4.16 -0.27 -7.87
CA GLY A 333 -3.44 -1.33 -8.54
C GLY A 333 -2.11 -0.85 -9.12
N LEU A 334 -2.11 0.30 -9.80
CA LEU A 334 -0.89 0.92 -10.33
C LEU A 334 0.07 1.35 -9.20
N GLN A 335 -0.46 1.86 -8.08
CA GLN A 335 0.34 2.13 -6.88
C GLN A 335 1.00 0.86 -6.36
N SER A 336 0.26 -0.24 -6.23
CA SER A 336 0.81 -1.52 -5.76
C SER A 336 1.92 -2.02 -6.68
N SER A 337 1.77 -1.87 -7.99
CA SER A 337 2.81 -2.20 -8.97
C SER A 337 4.04 -1.31 -8.83
N ALA A 338 3.87 0.00 -8.62
CA ALA A 338 4.98 0.92 -8.42
C ALA A 338 5.77 0.58 -7.14
N LEU A 339 5.06 0.32 -6.03
CA LEU A 339 5.67 -0.12 -4.77
C LEU A 339 6.41 -1.46 -4.93
N GLY A 340 5.79 -2.45 -5.59
CA GLY A 340 6.40 -3.75 -5.86
C GLY A 340 7.64 -3.66 -6.74
N ALA A 341 7.61 -2.83 -7.79
CA ALA A 341 8.75 -2.60 -8.66
C ALA A 341 9.92 -1.92 -7.93
N GLY A 342 9.63 -0.94 -7.05
CA GLY A 342 10.63 -0.31 -6.21
C GLY A 342 11.31 -1.32 -5.29
N PHE A 343 10.52 -2.16 -4.62
CA PHE A 343 11.04 -3.20 -3.76
C PHE A 343 11.90 -4.23 -4.51
N ALA A 344 11.44 -4.67 -5.70
CA ALA A 344 12.17 -5.63 -6.52
C ALA A 344 13.52 -5.10 -7.04
N LEU A 345 13.62 -3.79 -7.33
CA LEU A 345 14.82 -3.16 -7.85
C LEU A 345 15.76 -2.64 -6.75
N GLY A 346 15.26 -2.46 -5.53
CA GLY A 346 16.05 -1.89 -4.44
C GLY A 346 17.27 -2.72 -4.08
N SER A 347 17.06 -4.01 -3.80
CA SER A 347 18.15 -4.90 -3.42
C SER A 347 19.22 -5.08 -4.53
N PRO A 348 18.89 -5.32 -5.82
CA PRO A 348 19.89 -5.39 -6.87
C PRO A 348 20.71 -4.10 -7.04
N VAL A 349 20.06 -2.93 -7.01
CA VAL A 349 20.74 -1.64 -7.18
C VAL A 349 21.69 -1.35 -6.02
N VAL A 350 21.21 -1.58 -4.80
CA VAL A 350 22.02 -1.39 -3.59
C VAL A 350 23.10 -2.47 -3.46
N GLY A 351 22.82 -3.72 -3.88
CA GLY A 351 23.81 -4.79 -3.93
C GLY A 351 25.01 -4.41 -4.79
N VAL A 352 24.78 -3.91 -6.00
CA VAL A 352 25.88 -3.39 -6.85
C VAL A 352 26.67 -2.28 -6.14
N ALA A 353 26.00 -1.39 -5.43
CA ALA A 353 26.70 -0.33 -4.69
C ALA A 353 27.56 -0.88 -3.54
N ILE A 354 27.12 -1.93 -2.87
CA ILE A 354 27.89 -2.64 -1.83
C ILE A 354 29.09 -3.35 -2.45
N ASP A 355 28.89 -4.08 -3.56
CA ASP A 355 29.93 -4.87 -4.24
C ASP A 355 31.10 -4.00 -4.76
N VAL A 356 30.81 -2.76 -5.20
CA VAL A 356 31.83 -1.83 -5.70
C VAL A 356 32.43 -0.92 -4.63
N SER A 357 31.89 -0.97 -3.38
CA SER A 357 32.37 -0.12 -2.28
C SER A 357 32.51 -0.91 -0.97
N VAL A 358 31.67 -0.58 0.01
CA VAL A 358 31.56 -1.21 1.34
C VAL A 358 30.09 -1.19 1.74
N PRO A 359 29.63 -1.93 2.76
CA PRO A 359 28.23 -1.92 3.20
C PRO A 359 27.67 -0.51 3.51
N ALA A 360 28.52 0.42 3.96
CA ALA A 360 28.14 1.84 4.12
C ALA A 360 27.65 2.49 2.80
N GLY A 361 28.23 2.11 1.66
CA GLY A 361 27.79 2.54 0.34
C GLY A 361 26.37 2.07 0.00
N GLY A 362 25.94 0.96 0.57
CA GLY A 362 24.57 0.47 0.44
C GLY A 362 23.55 1.42 1.06
N PHE A 363 23.78 1.89 2.29
CA PHE A 363 22.91 2.90 2.92
C PHE A 363 22.93 4.24 2.17
N ALA A 364 24.11 4.65 1.66
CA ALA A 364 24.23 5.86 0.86
C ALA A 364 23.44 5.73 -0.45
N ALA A 365 23.54 4.61 -1.18
CA ALA A 365 22.80 4.37 -2.41
C ALA A 365 21.29 4.32 -2.17
N ALA A 366 20.83 3.62 -1.13
CA ALA A 366 19.44 3.57 -0.75
C ALA A 366 18.89 4.96 -0.41
N GLY A 367 19.59 5.72 0.44
CA GLY A 367 19.22 7.07 0.83
C GLY A 367 19.20 8.05 -0.36
N LEU A 368 20.19 7.98 -1.25
CA LEU A 368 20.23 8.79 -2.47
C LEU A 368 19.08 8.45 -3.43
N ALA A 369 18.71 7.17 -3.59
CA ALA A 369 17.56 6.77 -4.38
C ALA A 369 16.26 7.41 -3.83
N GLY A 370 16.07 7.39 -2.52
CA GLY A 370 14.95 8.07 -1.85
C GLY A 370 14.96 9.59 -2.06
N LEU A 371 16.11 10.24 -1.93
CA LEU A 371 16.27 11.68 -2.16
C LEU A 371 15.98 12.07 -3.62
N LEU A 372 16.48 11.30 -4.59
CA LEU A 372 16.21 11.53 -6.01
C LEU A 372 14.72 11.37 -6.33
N ALA A 373 14.06 10.34 -5.78
CA ALA A 373 12.64 10.15 -5.95
C ALA A 373 11.83 11.29 -5.29
N ALA A 374 12.23 11.76 -4.11
CA ALA A 374 11.61 12.91 -3.44
C ALA A 374 11.75 14.20 -4.26
N LEU A 375 12.95 14.48 -4.76
CA LEU A 375 13.24 15.64 -5.61
C LEU A 375 12.44 15.59 -6.92
N THR A 376 12.45 14.44 -7.60
CA THR A 376 11.69 14.22 -8.84
C THR A 376 10.19 14.43 -8.60
N GLY A 377 9.65 13.83 -7.54
CA GLY A 377 8.26 14.00 -7.15
C GLY A 377 7.90 15.46 -6.84
N TYR A 378 8.77 16.18 -6.13
CA TYR A 378 8.61 17.60 -5.85
C TYR A 378 8.59 18.46 -7.13
N LEU A 379 9.55 18.26 -8.03
CA LEU A 379 9.64 19.01 -9.30
C LEU A 379 8.44 18.75 -10.21
N LEU A 380 8.00 17.48 -10.31
CA LEU A 380 6.80 17.12 -11.09
C LEU A 380 5.54 17.73 -10.48
N SER A 381 5.42 17.76 -9.17
CA SER A 381 4.25 18.33 -8.49
C SER A 381 4.15 19.85 -8.67
N ARG A 382 5.28 20.57 -8.74
CA ARG A 382 5.33 22.00 -8.99
C ARG A 382 4.96 22.40 -10.41
N ARG A 383 5.24 21.56 -11.41
CA ARG A 383 4.94 21.82 -12.83
C ARG A 383 3.46 21.66 -13.18
N SER A 384 2.66 21.07 -12.30
CA SER A 384 1.23 20.93 -12.52
C SER A 384 0.47 22.12 -11.94
N PRO A 385 -0.28 22.91 -12.75
CA PRO A 385 -1.15 23.96 -12.23
C PRO A 385 -2.09 23.41 -11.17
N ALA A 386 -2.37 24.19 -10.12
CA ALA A 386 -3.40 23.84 -9.18
C ALA A 386 -4.70 23.62 -9.96
N ALA A 387 -5.34 22.44 -9.80
CA ALA A 387 -6.68 22.25 -10.33
C ALA A 387 -7.55 23.37 -9.78
N ALA A 388 -8.16 24.16 -10.66
CA ALA A 388 -9.11 25.19 -10.25
C ALA A 388 -10.21 24.51 -9.41
N PRO A 389 -10.66 25.11 -8.30
CA PRO A 389 -11.78 24.57 -7.53
C PRO A 389 -12.97 24.42 -8.48
N SER A 390 -13.61 23.25 -8.46
CA SER A 390 -14.78 22.98 -9.29
C SER A 390 -15.87 24.03 -8.99
N PRO A 391 -16.53 24.63 -9.98
CA PRO A 391 -17.50 25.70 -9.78
C PRO A 391 -18.78 25.27 -9.06
N SER A 392 -18.92 24.01 -8.69
CA SER A 392 -20.13 23.45 -8.05
C SER A 392 -20.36 23.89 -6.59
N SER A 393 -19.35 24.35 -5.86
CA SER A 393 -19.54 24.78 -4.47
C SER A 393 -19.96 26.24 -4.31
N SER A 394 -19.68 27.10 -5.32
CA SER A 394 -20.09 28.51 -5.30
C SER A 394 -21.49 28.72 -5.89
N SER A 395 -21.92 27.91 -6.85
CA SER A 395 -23.28 27.98 -7.41
C SER A 395 -24.34 27.47 -6.44
N GLN A 396 -24.09 26.39 -5.71
CA GLN A 396 -25.01 25.89 -4.70
C GLN A 396 -25.14 26.81 -3.47
N ALA A 397 -24.08 27.53 -3.12
CA ALA A 397 -24.15 28.53 -2.04
C ALA A 397 -24.92 29.79 -2.46
N LEU A 398 -24.93 30.15 -3.74
CA LEU A 398 -25.71 31.26 -4.27
C LEU A 398 -27.18 30.88 -4.48
N GLU A 399 -27.50 29.69 -4.96
CA GLU A 399 -28.88 29.20 -5.07
C GLU A 399 -29.55 29.00 -3.70
N SER A 400 -28.80 28.58 -2.68
CA SER A 400 -29.35 28.49 -1.31
C SER A 400 -29.56 29.86 -0.64
N CYS A 401 -28.89 30.93 -1.07
CA CYS A 401 -29.14 32.28 -0.61
C CYS A 401 -30.36 32.92 -1.27
N ASP A 402 -30.65 32.61 -2.54
CA ASP A 402 -31.84 33.15 -3.24
C ASP A 402 -33.15 32.44 -2.83
N ALA A 403 -33.06 31.20 -2.28
CA ALA A 403 -34.25 30.47 -1.79
C ALA A 403 -34.81 30.95 -0.44
N VAL A 404 -34.12 31.89 0.24
CA VAL A 404 -34.54 32.43 1.56
C VAL A 404 -35.06 33.86 1.48
N ALA A 405 -35.40 34.38 0.30
CA ALA A 405 -36.08 35.65 0.20
C ALA A 405 -37.57 35.51 0.65
N PRO A 406 -38.03 36.23 1.70
CA PRO A 406 -39.42 36.11 2.16
C PRO A 406 -40.38 36.73 1.12
N THR A 407 -41.31 35.92 0.64
CA THR A 407 -42.47 36.39 -0.15
C THR A 407 -43.22 37.52 0.58
N PRO A 408 -43.44 38.68 -0.05
CA PRO A 408 -44.24 39.73 0.60
C PRO A 408 -45.70 39.27 0.76
N SER A 409 -46.18 39.22 2.01
CA SER A 409 -47.54 38.91 2.37
C SER A 409 -48.49 39.97 1.78
N ARG A 410 -49.34 39.58 0.82
CA ARG A 410 -50.48 40.37 0.41
C ARG A 410 -51.48 40.46 1.57
N GLN A 411 -51.66 41.66 2.13
CA GLN A 411 -52.79 41.95 3.01
C GLN A 411 -54.08 41.96 2.21
N PRO A 412 -55.18 41.39 2.69
CA PRO A 412 -56.52 41.56 2.08
C PRO A 412 -57.07 42.91 2.43
N GLY A 413 -57.29 43.74 1.42
CA GLY A 413 -58.00 45.05 1.60
C GLY A 413 -59.45 44.88 2.01
N THR A 414 -59.80 45.50 3.13
CA THR A 414 -61.18 45.74 3.62
C THR A 414 -61.90 46.65 2.68
N ALA A 415 -62.90 46.15 1.96
CA ALA A 415 -63.87 46.97 1.23
C ALA A 415 -64.94 47.41 2.17
N MET A 416 -64.96 48.73 2.49
CA MET A 416 -66.00 49.40 3.26
C MET A 416 -67.08 49.88 2.28
N GLY A 417 -68.24 49.29 2.38
CA GLY A 417 -69.43 49.69 1.63
C GLY A 417 -70.01 50.97 2.18
N VAL A 418 -70.27 51.89 1.27
CA VAL A 418 -71.11 53.05 1.51
C VAL A 418 -72.35 52.94 0.65
N ARG A 419 -73.52 52.71 1.33
CA ARG A 419 -74.86 52.97 0.76
C ARG A 419 -75.09 54.44 0.68
N ARG A 420 -75.56 54.98 -0.43
CA ARG A 420 -76.56 56.08 -0.52
C ARG A 420 -77.47 55.89 -1.73
N ARG A 421 -78.72 55.86 -1.42
CA ARG A 421 -79.97 56.24 -2.11
C ARG A 421 -79.97 56.06 -3.63
#